data_ba023477a9ca51fb4128d13dfcd8af5c
#
_entry.id   ba023477a9ca51fb4128d13dfcd8af5c
#
_cell.length_a   1.000
_cell.length_b   1.000
_cell.length_c   1.000
_cell.angle_alpha   90.00
_cell.angle_beta   90.00
_cell.angle_gamma   90.00
#
_symmetry.space_group_name_H-M   'P 1'
#
loop_
_entity.id
_entity.type
_entity.pdbx_description
1 polymer ?
#
loop_
_entity_poly.entity_id
_entity_poly.type
_entity_poly.pdbx_seq_one_letter_code
_entity_poly.pdbx_strand_id
1 'polypeptide(L)'
;MNAPLPTAVTHTVPWSPDEFEARLRALGAHYHIHHPFNQRMNSGQCSPQQIRGWVANRFYYQINIPLKDAAILSNCEDRQTRRLWIERLHDHDGYGDNPGGIEAWAHLADAVGIDRDTLWSLEHVLPGVRFAVDAYVNFARRAPWQEAVCSSLTEMFAPQIHRDRLAGWPDLYPWIDAHGLQYFRSRIPLAQRDVEHGLDVTLNHFKTPDAQQHALNILRFKLDILWSMLDAIEKAYPV
;
A
#
# COMPACT_ATOMS: atom_id res chain seq x y z
N MET A 1 2.72 -24.72 -19.97
CA MET A 1 4.02 -25.18 -19.41
C MET A 1 4.03 -24.72 -17.96
N ASN A 2 4.00 -25.67 -17.00
CA ASN A 2 4.11 -25.33 -15.58
C ASN A 2 5.53 -24.82 -15.30
N ALA A 3 5.64 -23.58 -14.86
CA ALA A 3 6.92 -23.09 -14.35
C ALA A 3 7.35 -24.00 -13.18
N PRO A 4 8.61 -24.42 -13.09
CA PRO A 4 9.07 -25.23 -11.98
C PRO A 4 8.88 -24.45 -10.69
N LEU A 5 8.35 -25.14 -9.66
CA LEU A 5 8.25 -24.55 -8.32
C LEU A 5 9.66 -24.15 -7.87
N PRO A 6 9.84 -22.91 -7.35
CA PRO A 6 11.14 -22.49 -6.87
C PRO A 6 11.60 -23.40 -5.75
N THR A 7 12.76 -24.03 -5.90
CA THR A 7 13.44 -24.74 -4.81
C THR A 7 13.83 -23.70 -3.77
N ALA A 8 13.34 -23.87 -2.54
CA ALA A 8 13.72 -23.03 -1.42
C ALA A 8 15.24 -23.10 -1.24
N VAL A 9 15.94 -22.02 -1.51
CA VAL A 9 17.34 -21.87 -1.15
C VAL A 9 17.37 -21.64 0.36
N THR A 10 17.59 -22.71 1.11
CA THR A 10 17.78 -22.64 2.57
C THR A 10 19.17 -22.06 2.84
N HIS A 11 19.25 -20.78 3.19
CA HIS A 11 20.48 -20.25 3.77
C HIS A 11 20.57 -20.73 5.23
N THR A 12 21.77 -21.12 5.64
CA THR A 12 21.99 -21.76 6.95
C THR A 12 22.49 -20.79 8.03
N VAL A 13 22.89 -19.59 7.63
CA VAL A 13 23.39 -18.53 8.51
C VAL A 13 22.49 -17.31 8.37
N PRO A 14 22.05 -16.68 9.48
CA PRO A 14 21.26 -15.46 9.40
C PRO A 14 21.99 -14.36 8.65
N TRP A 15 21.25 -13.61 7.84
CA TRP A 15 21.78 -12.39 7.23
C TRP A 15 22.06 -11.33 8.31
N SER A 16 23.07 -10.52 8.09
CA SER A 16 23.26 -9.31 8.90
C SER A 16 22.05 -8.36 8.73
N PRO A 17 21.82 -7.44 9.67
CA PRO A 17 20.74 -6.46 9.53
C PRO A 17 20.76 -5.71 8.20
N ASP A 18 21.94 -5.25 7.78
CA ASP A 18 22.12 -4.51 6.51
C ASP A 18 21.81 -5.39 5.29
N GLU A 19 22.27 -6.65 5.30
CA GLU A 19 21.97 -7.59 4.22
C GLU A 19 20.48 -7.94 4.17
N PHE A 20 19.86 -8.15 5.33
CA PHE A 20 18.44 -8.44 5.41
C PHE A 20 17.60 -7.25 4.92
N GLU A 21 17.92 -6.02 5.34
CA GLU A 21 17.27 -4.81 4.84
C GLU A 21 17.46 -4.67 3.31
N ALA A 22 18.67 -4.89 2.81
CA ALA A 22 18.93 -4.83 1.37
C ALA A 22 18.05 -5.82 0.58
N ARG A 23 17.82 -7.03 1.12
CA ARG A 23 16.95 -8.04 0.51
C ARG A 23 15.47 -7.63 0.55
N LEU A 24 15.00 -7.04 1.65
CA LEU A 24 13.65 -6.46 1.73
C LEU A 24 13.47 -5.35 0.69
N ARG A 25 14.45 -4.45 0.56
CA ARG A 25 14.43 -3.37 -0.44
C ARG A 25 14.47 -3.88 -1.88
N ALA A 26 15.19 -4.98 -2.15
CA ALA A 26 15.25 -5.58 -3.48
C ALA A 26 13.87 -6.08 -3.98
N LEU A 27 12.92 -6.38 -3.07
CA LEU A 27 11.55 -6.72 -3.44
C LEU A 27 10.79 -5.56 -4.10
N GLY A 28 11.32 -4.33 -4.05
CA GLY A 28 10.80 -3.19 -4.78
C GLY A 28 10.65 -3.41 -6.29
N ALA A 29 11.42 -4.32 -6.88
CA ALA A 29 11.24 -4.76 -8.27
C ALA A 29 9.85 -5.35 -8.57
N HIS A 30 9.12 -5.79 -7.52
CA HIS A 30 7.76 -6.31 -7.61
C HIS A 30 6.70 -5.29 -7.17
N TYR A 31 7.12 -4.06 -6.87
CA TYR A 31 6.17 -3.02 -6.45
C TYR A 31 5.28 -2.60 -7.63
N HIS A 32 4.04 -2.35 -7.33
CA HIS A 32 3.01 -2.06 -8.34
C HIS A 32 3.25 -0.77 -9.15
N ILE A 33 4.29 0.02 -8.84
CA ILE A 33 4.75 1.11 -9.72
C ILE A 33 5.16 0.58 -11.11
N HIS A 34 5.64 -0.68 -11.16
CA HIS A 34 6.04 -1.38 -12.39
C HIS A 34 4.87 -2.07 -13.10
N HIS A 35 3.66 -2.06 -12.53
CA HIS A 35 2.49 -2.64 -13.16
C HIS A 35 2.13 -1.87 -14.45
N PRO A 36 1.77 -2.55 -15.56
CA PRO A 36 1.46 -1.88 -16.83
C PRO A 36 0.43 -0.76 -16.70
N PHE A 37 -0.63 -0.96 -15.90
CA PHE A 37 -1.63 0.06 -15.64
C PHE A 37 -1.04 1.32 -14.99
N ASN A 38 -0.17 1.16 -13.98
CA ASN A 38 0.50 2.31 -13.35
C ASN A 38 1.48 3.00 -14.30
N GLN A 39 2.20 2.25 -15.13
CA GLN A 39 3.08 2.83 -16.14
C GLN A 39 2.31 3.69 -17.15
N ARG A 40 1.17 3.21 -17.63
CA ARG A 40 0.27 4.00 -18.52
C ARG A 40 -0.28 5.24 -17.77
N MET A 41 -0.68 5.08 -16.52
CA MET A 41 -1.18 6.18 -15.71
C MET A 41 -0.12 7.28 -15.53
N ASN A 42 1.12 6.89 -15.25
CA ASN A 42 2.23 7.84 -15.03
C ASN A 42 2.75 8.46 -16.34
N SER A 43 2.43 7.89 -17.49
CA SER A 43 2.76 8.44 -18.83
C SER A 43 1.61 9.16 -19.53
N GLY A 44 0.48 9.41 -18.84
CA GLY A 44 -0.66 10.15 -19.41
C GLY A 44 -1.52 9.36 -20.38
N GLN A 45 -1.35 8.05 -20.44
CA GLN A 45 -2.03 7.18 -21.42
C GLN A 45 -3.35 6.58 -20.90
N CYS A 46 -3.75 6.90 -19.68
CA CYS A 46 -5.05 6.47 -19.16
C CYS A 46 -6.16 7.43 -19.54
N SER A 47 -7.31 6.88 -19.97
CA SER A 47 -8.52 7.67 -20.20
C SER A 47 -9.10 8.19 -18.88
N PRO A 48 -9.96 9.22 -18.91
CA PRO A 48 -10.68 9.68 -17.71
C PRO A 48 -11.47 8.56 -17.03
N GLN A 49 -12.03 7.62 -17.79
CA GLN A 49 -12.76 6.48 -17.23
C GLN A 49 -11.84 5.53 -16.47
N GLN A 50 -10.64 5.27 -16.97
CA GLN A 50 -9.64 4.44 -16.30
C GLN A 50 -9.13 5.09 -15.01
N ILE A 51 -8.89 6.41 -15.03
CA ILE A 51 -8.51 7.16 -13.81
C ILE A 51 -9.63 7.11 -12.77
N ARG A 52 -10.89 7.38 -13.15
CA ARG A 52 -12.05 7.28 -12.25
C ARG A 52 -12.20 5.86 -11.68
N GLY A 53 -12.10 4.85 -12.53
CA GLY A 53 -12.16 3.46 -12.12
C GLY A 53 -11.08 3.11 -11.09
N TRP A 54 -9.85 3.58 -11.32
CA TRP A 54 -8.77 3.39 -10.37
C TRP A 54 -9.02 4.14 -9.04
N VAL A 55 -9.44 5.41 -9.08
CA VAL A 55 -9.72 6.20 -7.87
C VAL A 55 -10.81 5.54 -7.02
N ALA A 56 -11.93 5.15 -7.63
CA ALA A 56 -13.05 4.51 -6.94
C ALA A 56 -12.66 3.16 -6.31
N ASN A 57 -11.93 2.32 -7.06
CA ASN A 57 -11.50 1.02 -6.56
C ASN A 57 -10.42 1.12 -5.47
N ARG A 58 -9.46 2.03 -5.63
CA ARG A 58 -8.40 2.24 -4.66
C ARG A 58 -8.93 2.84 -3.35
N PHE A 59 -10.08 3.51 -3.37
CA PHE A 59 -10.76 4.02 -2.18
C PHE A 59 -11.06 2.90 -1.18
N TYR A 60 -11.51 1.74 -1.65
CA TYR A 60 -11.74 0.58 -0.77
C TYR A 60 -10.48 0.18 0.02
N TYR A 61 -9.32 0.24 -0.61
CA TYR A 61 -8.06 0.03 0.11
C TYR A 61 -7.81 1.14 1.14
N GLN A 62 -8.07 2.42 0.82
CA GLN A 62 -7.82 3.55 1.73
C GLN A 62 -8.61 3.43 3.03
N ILE A 63 -9.92 3.15 2.94
CA ILE A 63 -10.78 3.00 4.13
C ILE A 63 -10.48 1.72 4.93
N ASN A 64 -9.75 0.76 4.36
CA ASN A 64 -9.36 -0.47 5.04
C ASN A 64 -7.94 -0.41 5.66
N ILE A 65 -7.13 0.61 5.35
CA ILE A 65 -5.82 0.78 6.00
C ILE A 65 -5.97 0.97 7.51
N PRO A 66 -6.85 1.87 8.04
CA PRO A 66 -7.04 2.01 9.49
C PRO A 66 -7.52 0.72 10.15
N LEU A 67 -8.39 -0.05 9.49
CA LEU A 67 -8.87 -1.33 10.02
C LEU A 67 -7.73 -2.35 10.15
N LYS A 68 -6.82 -2.39 9.18
CA LYS A 68 -5.60 -3.19 9.24
C LYS A 68 -4.68 -2.71 10.36
N ASP A 69 -4.49 -1.39 10.51
CA ASP A 69 -3.63 -0.82 11.56
C ASP A 69 -4.23 -1.01 12.96
N ALA A 70 -5.55 -0.90 13.11
CA ALA A 70 -6.25 -1.23 14.35
C ALA A 70 -6.10 -2.71 14.72
N ALA A 71 -6.11 -3.62 13.75
CA ALA A 71 -5.85 -5.03 13.98
C ALA A 71 -4.42 -5.28 14.51
N ILE A 72 -3.42 -4.60 13.97
CA ILE A 72 -2.04 -4.64 14.48
C ILE A 72 -2.00 -4.13 15.93
N LEU A 73 -2.62 -2.99 16.22
CA LEU A 73 -2.68 -2.43 17.57
C LEU A 73 -3.34 -3.37 18.57
N SER A 74 -4.44 -4.04 18.17
CA SER A 74 -5.17 -4.95 19.07
C SER A 74 -4.37 -6.21 19.40
N ASN A 75 -3.48 -6.66 18.51
CA ASN A 75 -2.64 -7.84 18.70
C ASN A 75 -1.28 -7.52 19.34
N CYS A 76 -0.88 -6.24 19.41
CA CYS A 76 0.42 -5.81 19.90
C CYS A 76 0.38 -5.58 21.40
N GLU A 77 1.07 -6.42 22.19
CA GLU A 77 1.24 -6.22 23.63
C GLU A 77 2.28 -5.16 23.98
N ASP A 78 3.22 -4.82 23.06
CA ASP A 78 4.22 -3.79 23.33
C ASP A 78 3.63 -2.38 23.28
N ARG A 79 3.65 -1.72 24.44
CA ARG A 79 3.11 -0.36 24.60
C ARG A 79 3.85 0.67 23.74
N GLN A 80 5.17 0.52 23.60
CA GLN A 80 5.97 1.51 22.85
C GLN A 80 5.64 1.44 21.37
N THR A 81 5.55 0.25 20.80
CA THR A 81 5.12 0.03 19.43
C THR A 81 3.70 0.60 19.20
N ARG A 82 2.73 0.33 20.11
CA ARG A 82 1.38 0.89 19.96
C ARG A 82 1.37 2.42 19.94
N ARG A 83 2.18 3.08 20.75
CA ARG A 83 2.27 4.56 20.78
C ARG A 83 2.76 5.16 19.46
N LEU A 84 3.66 4.47 18.78
CA LEU A 84 4.16 4.88 17.47
C LEU A 84 3.18 4.49 16.36
N TRP A 85 2.57 3.32 16.47
CA TRP A 85 1.70 2.80 15.42
C TRP A 85 0.33 3.49 15.33
N ILE A 86 -0.17 4.04 16.43
CA ILE A 86 -1.47 4.75 16.44
C ILE A 86 -1.48 5.99 15.55
N GLU A 87 -0.33 6.60 15.32
CA GLU A 87 -0.21 7.76 14.42
C GLU A 87 -0.68 7.43 13.01
N ARG A 88 -0.55 6.15 12.59
CA ARG A 88 -1.02 5.70 11.27
C ARG A 88 -2.56 5.73 11.15
N LEU A 89 -3.27 5.50 12.24
CA LEU A 89 -4.74 5.68 12.27
C LEU A 89 -5.08 7.16 12.13
N HIS A 90 -4.41 8.02 12.89
CA HIS A 90 -4.61 9.47 12.82
C HIS A 90 -4.31 10.01 11.41
N ASP A 91 -3.27 9.48 10.74
CA ASP A 91 -2.92 9.87 9.38
C ASP A 91 -3.99 9.51 8.35
N HIS A 92 -4.73 8.43 8.55
CA HIS A 92 -5.74 7.96 7.60
C HIS A 92 -7.15 8.40 7.97
N ASP A 93 -7.58 8.18 9.22
CA ASP A 93 -8.93 8.53 9.69
C ASP A 93 -9.07 10.01 10.02
N GLY A 94 -7.94 10.67 10.31
CA GLY A 94 -7.92 12.03 10.81
C GLY A 94 -7.92 12.10 12.34
N TYR A 95 -7.51 13.26 12.86
CA TYR A 95 -7.52 13.56 14.29
C TYR A 95 -7.48 15.07 14.52
N GLY A 96 -8.31 15.60 15.41
CA GLY A 96 -8.43 17.04 15.64
C GLY A 96 -8.84 17.76 14.35
N ASP A 97 -8.08 18.77 13.95
CA ASP A 97 -8.32 19.55 12.75
C ASP A 97 -7.74 18.91 11.47
N ASN A 98 -7.03 17.77 11.58
CA ASN A 98 -6.52 17.05 10.43
C ASN A 98 -7.60 16.08 9.91
N PRO A 99 -8.12 16.30 8.67
CA PRO A 99 -9.17 15.45 8.11
C PRO A 99 -8.72 14.04 7.71
N GLY A 100 -7.42 13.78 7.65
CA GLY A 100 -6.85 12.48 7.33
C GLY A 100 -6.75 12.15 5.84
N GLY A 101 -6.08 11.03 5.56
CA GLY A 101 -5.80 10.57 4.20
C GLY A 101 -7.04 10.05 3.47
N ILE A 102 -8.04 9.55 4.18
CA ILE A 102 -9.31 9.10 3.58
C ILE A 102 -10.06 10.30 2.98
N GLU A 103 -10.15 11.40 3.72
CA GLU A 103 -10.78 12.64 3.24
C GLU A 103 -9.97 13.26 2.08
N ALA A 104 -8.64 13.25 2.19
CA ALA A 104 -7.78 13.69 1.07
C ALA A 104 -7.97 12.84 -0.20
N TRP A 105 -8.27 11.54 -0.05
CA TRP A 105 -8.62 10.69 -1.19
C TRP A 105 -10.02 11.00 -1.74
N ALA A 106 -10.98 11.32 -0.87
CA ALA A 106 -12.31 11.75 -1.30
C ALA A 106 -12.25 13.06 -2.11
N HIS A 107 -11.36 14.01 -1.74
CA HIS A 107 -11.07 15.19 -2.56
C HIS A 107 -10.47 14.84 -3.92
N LEU A 108 -9.63 13.80 -4.02
CA LEU A 108 -9.17 13.30 -5.32
C LEU A 108 -10.33 12.73 -6.14
N ALA A 109 -11.28 12.03 -5.50
CA ALA A 109 -12.47 11.53 -6.18
C ALA A 109 -13.35 12.67 -6.71
N ASP A 110 -13.58 13.71 -5.91
CA ASP A 110 -14.28 14.94 -6.35
C ASP A 110 -13.57 15.56 -7.57
N ALA A 111 -12.23 15.67 -7.51
CA ALA A 111 -11.42 16.27 -8.58
C ALA A 111 -11.44 15.48 -9.90
N VAL A 112 -11.68 14.17 -9.86
CA VAL A 112 -11.85 13.36 -11.06
C VAL A 112 -13.32 13.20 -11.48
N GLY A 113 -14.25 13.84 -10.78
CA GLY A 113 -15.69 13.86 -11.09
C GLY A 113 -16.43 12.61 -10.63
N ILE A 114 -16.08 12.08 -9.46
CA ILE A 114 -16.83 11.04 -8.73
C ILE A 114 -17.48 11.73 -7.53
N ASP A 115 -18.82 11.75 -7.46
CA ASP A 115 -19.50 12.30 -6.31
C ASP A 115 -19.32 11.44 -5.04
N ARG A 116 -19.47 12.06 -3.87
CA ARG A 116 -19.20 11.45 -2.58
C ARG A 116 -20.13 10.27 -2.27
N ASP A 117 -21.40 10.36 -2.58
CA ASP A 117 -22.36 9.30 -2.32
C ASP A 117 -22.01 8.05 -3.15
N THR A 118 -21.66 8.24 -4.41
CA THR A 118 -21.16 7.19 -5.29
C THR A 118 -19.87 6.56 -4.75
N LEU A 119 -18.90 7.38 -4.30
CA LEU A 119 -17.66 6.89 -3.74
C LEU A 119 -17.87 6.02 -2.49
N TRP A 120 -18.68 6.52 -1.55
CA TRP A 120 -18.95 5.84 -0.28
C TRP A 120 -19.93 4.66 -0.39
N SER A 121 -20.74 4.57 -1.45
CA SER A 121 -21.57 3.39 -1.71
C SER A 121 -20.76 2.11 -1.96
N LEU A 122 -19.52 2.26 -2.42
CA LEU A 122 -18.61 1.17 -2.79
C LEU A 122 -19.17 0.24 -3.90
N GLU A 123 -20.20 0.65 -4.62
CA GLU A 123 -20.81 -0.16 -5.69
C GLU A 123 -19.86 -0.44 -6.84
N HIS A 124 -18.92 0.48 -7.11
CA HIS A 124 -17.92 0.37 -8.17
C HIS A 124 -16.70 -0.49 -7.79
N VAL A 125 -16.63 -0.96 -6.55
CA VAL A 125 -15.49 -1.75 -6.09
C VAL A 125 -15.57 -3.16 -6.64
N LEU A 126 -14.60 -3.50 -7.48
CA LEU A 126 -14.49 -4.79 -8.15
C LEU A 126 -14.26 -5.93 -7.15
N PRO A 127 -14.82 -7.13 -7.41
CA PRO A 127 -14.62 -8.29 -6.54
C PRO A 127 -13.13 -8.62 -6.32
N GLY A 128 -12.29 -8.55 -7.35
CA GLY A 128 -10.85 -8.80 -7.22
C GLY A 128 -10.15 -7.80 -6.30
N VAL A 129 -10.58 -6.54 -6.30
CA VAL A 129 -10.07 -5.51 -5.37
C VAL A 129 -10.51 -5.83 -3.94
N ARG A 130 -11.80 -6.19 -3.73
CA ARG A 130 -12.31 -6.58 -2.41
C ARG A 130 -11.52 -7.77 -1.85
N PHE A 131 -11.38 -8.84 -2.62
CA PHE A 131 -10.65 -10.03 -2.19
C PHE A 131 -9.20 -9.72 -1.80
N ALA A 132 -8.50 -8.92 -2.59
CA ALA A 132 -7.12 -8.55 -2.30
C ALA A 132 -7.00 -7.72 -1.01
N VAL A 133 -7.87 -6.72 -0.83
CA VAL A 133 -7.87 -5.86 0.37
C VAL A 133 -8.29 -6.64 1.61
N ASP A 134 -9.35 -7.45 1.50
CA ASP A 134 -9.84 -8.27 2.62
C ASP A 134 -8.81 -9.32 3.04
N ALA A 135 -8.07 -9.91 2.09
CA ALA A 135 -6.95 -10.80 2.40
C ALA A 135 -5.89 -10.10 3.24
N TYR A 136 -5.57 -8.85 2.92
CA TYR A 136 -4.61 -8.05 3.68
C TYR A 136 -5.08 -7.73 5.10
N VAL A 137 -6.32 -7.26 5.25
CA VAL A 137 -6.90 -6.96 6.57
C VAL A 137 -6.99 -8.23 7.41
N ASN A 138 -7.43 -9.36 6.81
CA ASN A 138 -7.52 -10.63 7.51
C ASN A 138 -6.15 -11.21 7.88
N PHE A 139 -5.12 -10.99 7.07
CA PHE A 139 -3.75 -11.31 7.45
C PHE A 139 -3.35 -10.56 8.73
N ALA A 140 -3.55 -9.23 8.77
CA ALA A 140 -3.22 -8.43 9.95
C ALA A 140 -4.00 -8.82 11.22
N ARG A 141 -5.24 -9.31 11.05
CA ARG A 141 -6.07 -9.79 12.18
C ARG A 141 -5.58 -11.10 12.80
N ARG A 142 -4.93 -11.95 12.00
CA ARG A 142 -4.59 -13.34 12.38
C ARG A 142 -3.11 -13.57 12.62
N ALA A 143 -2.25 -12.80 11.98
CA ALA A 143 -0.81 -12.92 12.11
C ALA A 143 -0.31 -12.34 13.44
N PRO A 144 0.81 -12.83 13.95
CA PRO A 144 1.57 -12.10 14.97
C PRO A 144 1.77 -10.64 14.56
N TRP A 145 1.68 -9.72 15.50
CA TRP A 145 1.72 -8.29 15.16
C TRP A 145 3.02 -7.87 14.44
N GLN A 146 4.14 -8.51 14.75
CA GLN A 146 5.42 -8.25 14.07
C GLN A 146 5.38 -8.62 12.59
N GLU A 147 4.72 -9.72 12.25
CA GLU A 147 4.49 -10.13 10.86
C GLU A 147 3.56 -9.15 10.13
N ALA A 148 2.51 -8.71 10.81
CA ALA A 148 1.58 -7.73 10.27
C ALA A 148 2.27 -6.37 10.06
N VAL A 149 3.18 -5.95 10.96
CA VAL A 149 4.06 -4.78 10.77
C VAL A 149 4.97 -4.96 9.56
N CYS A 150 5.64 -6.12 9.43
CA CYS A 150 6.51 -6.44 8.29
C CYS A 150 5.77 -6.30 6.94
N SER A 151 4.49 -6.73 6.87
CA SER A 151 3.68 -6.57 5.65
C SER A 151 3.46 -5.11 5.25
N SER A 152 3.61 -4.16 6.17
CA SER A 152 3.46 -2.72 5.90
C SER A 152 4.70 -2.08 5.29
N LEU A 153 5.83 -2.79 5.16
CA LEU A 153 7.08 -2.28 4.61
C LEU A 153 7.00 -1.89 3.12
N THR A 154 5.89 -2.12 2.44
CA THR A 154 5.65 -1.54 1.10
C THR A 154 5.71 -0.01 1.09
N GLU A 155 5.60 0.64 2.25
CA GLU A 155 5.83 2.09 2.42
C GLU A 155 7.25 2.51 2.00
N MET A 156 8.24 1.61 2.01
CA MET A 156 9.60 1.88 1.47
C MET A 156 9.58 2.34 0.01
N PHE A 157 8.57 1.91 -0.76
CA PHE A 157 8.47 2.16 -2.20
C PHE A 157 7.45 3.26 -2.53
N ALA A 158 6.58 3.62 -1.59
CA ALA A 158 5.48 4.56 -1.80
C ALA A 158 5.92 6.00 -2.14
N PRO A 159 6.99 6.59 -1.57
CA PRO A 159 7.36 7.95 -1.87
C PRO A 159 7.63 8.22 -3.36
N GLN A 160 8.19 7.24 -4.09
CA GLN A 160 8.49 7.43 -5.51
C GLN A 160 7.23 7.56 -6.35
N ILE A 161 6.24 6.67 -6.17
CA ILE A 161 5.01 6.71 -6.94
C ILE A 161 4.20 8.00 -6.68
N HIS A 162 4.28 8.55 -5.46
CA HIS A 162 3.65 9.83 -5.13
C HIS A 162 4.36 11.01 -5.79
N ARG A 163 5.70 11.02 -5.77
CA ARG A 163 6.49 12.05 -6.48
C ARG A 163 6.23 12.05 -7.98
N ASP A 164 6.19 10.86 -8.60
CA ASP A 164 5.93 10.74 -10.04
C ASP A 164 4.56 11.33 -10.42
N ARG A 165 3.53 11.07 -9.62
CA ARG A 165 2.19 11.63 -9.85
C ARG A 165 2.15 13.15 -9.67
N LEU A 166 2.76 13.67 -8.62
CA LEU A 166 2.81 15.12 -8.38
C LEU A 166 3.58 15.85 -9.47
N ALA A 167 4.61 15.23 -10.03
CA ALA A 167 5.42 15.83 -11.10
C ALA A 167 4.71 15.76 -12.47
N GLY A 168 4.02 14.65 -12.76
CA GLY A 168 3.49 14.41 -14.11
C GLY A 168 2.00 14.73 -14.29
N TRP A 169 1.16 14.48 -13.29
CA TRP A 169 -0.30 14.58 -13.47
C TRP A 169 -0.82 15.98 -13.81
N PRO A 170 -0.27 17.09 -13.29
CA PRO A 170 -0.73 18.42 -13.67
C PRO A 170 -0.66 18.68 -15.19
N ASP A 171 0.35 18.17 -15.86
CA ASP A 171 0.54 18.34 -17.31
C ASP A 171 -0.17 17.22 -18.12
N LEU A 172 -0.16 16.00 -17.59
CA LEU A 172 -0.69 14.80 -18.28
C LEU A 172 -2.22 14.71 -18.19
N TYR A 173 -2.80 15.20 -17.10
CA TYR A 173 -4.23 15.17 -16.80
C TYR A 173 -4.74 16.56 -16.36
N PRO A 174 -4.68 17.58 -17.25
CA PRO A 174 -5.02 18.97 -16.87
C PRO A 174 -6.50 19.15 -16.47
N TRP A 175 -7.33 18.14 -16.70
CA TRP A 175 -8.72 18.11 -16.27
C TRP A 175 -8.92 17.73 -14.79
N ILE A 176 -7.86 17.28 -14.11
CA ILE A 176 -7.89 16.97 -12.66
C ILE A 176 -7.47 18.22 -11.90
N ASP A 177 -8.33 18.70 -11.01
CA ASP A 177 -8.00 19.84 -10.15
C ASP A 177 -6.78 19.53 -9.28
N ALA A 178 -5.81 20.45 -9.25
CA ALA A 178 -4.57 20.30 -8.48
C ALA A 178 -4.80 20.12 -6.97
N HIS A 179 -5.95 20.60 -6.44
CA HIS A 179 -6.33 20.40 -5.04
C HIS A 179 -6.54 18.91 -4.74
N GLY A 180 -7.08 18.13 -5.68
CA GLY A 180 -7.24 16.68 -5.56
C GLY A 180 -5.93 15.91 -5.37
N LEU A 181 -4.78 16.52 -5.70
CA LEU A 181 -3.48 15.88 -5.53
C LEU A 181 -2.90 16.00 -4.11
N GLN A 182 -3.64 16.60 -3.18
CA GLN A 182 -3.20 16.81 -1.79
C GLN A 182 -2.87 15.47 -1.09
N TYR A 183 -3.62 14.41 -1.38
CA TYR A 183 -3.31 13.07 -0.87
C TYR A 183 -1.85 12.68 -1.14
N PHE A 184 -1.39 12.82 -2.37
CA PHE A 184 -0.02 12.41 -2.74
C PHE A 184 1.04 13.27 -2.05
N ARG A 185 0.77 14.57 -1.83
CA ARG A 185 1.70 15.47 -1.11
C ARG A 185 1.86 15.07 0.35
N SER A 186 0.75 14.79 1.03
CA SER A 186 0.76 14.45 2.46
C SER A 186 1.44 13.10 2.74
N ARG A 187 1.35 12.13 1.80
CA ARG A 187 1.90 10.78 2.01
C ARG A 187 3.43 10.69 1.95
N ILE A 188 4.12 11.62 1.29
CA ILE A 188 5.58 11.54 1.12
C ILE A 188 6.33 11.60 2.47
N PRO A 189 6.12 12.61 3.35
CA PRO A 189 6.81 12.66 4.64
C PRO A 189 6.36 11.55 5.61
N LEU A 190 5.08 11.15 5.57
CA LEU A 190 4.54 10.14 6.47
C LEU A 190 5.14 8.76 6.20
N ALA A 191 5.34 8.40 4.93
CA ALA A 191 5.92 7.11 4.55
C ALA A 191 7.33 6.91 5.10
N GLN A 192 8.15 7.96 5.21
CA GLN A 192 9.50 7.84 5.77
C GLN A 192 9.48 7.41 7.25
N ARG A 193 8.68 8.09 8.07
CA ARG A 193 8.50 7.74 9.50
C ARG A 193 8.01 6.29 9.67
N ASP A 194 7.03 5.91 8.86
CA ASP A 194 6.41 4.59 8.91
C ASP A 194 7.39 3.48 8.54
N VAL A 195 8.31 3.74 7.60
CA VAL A 195 9.37 2.81 7.19
C VAL A 195 10.38 2.60 8.31
N GLU A 196 10.87 3.67 8.93
CA GLU A 196 11.86 3.58 10.01
C GLU A 196 11.34 2.69 11.15
N HIS A 197 10.11 2.93 11.59
CA HIS A 197 9.49 2.12 12.64
C HIS A 197 9.24 0.67 12.20
N GLY A 198 8.71 0.46 10.99
CA GLY A 198 8.45 -0.88 10.47
C GLY A 198 9.72 -1.71 10.29
N LEU A 199 10.82 -1.09 9.84
CA LEU A 199 12.12 -1.73 9.70
C LEU A 199 12.70 -2.11 11.06
N ASP A 200 12.66 -1.22 12.05
CA ASP A 200 13.16 -1.51 13.38
C ASP A 200 12.48 -2.76 13.97
N VAL A 201 11.16 -2.83 13.94
CA VAL A 201 10.40 -4.00 14.39
C VAL A 201 10.80 -5.25 13.60
N THR A 202 10.88 -5.17 12.28
CA THR A 202 11.16 -6.31 11.40
C THR A 202 12.58 -6.83 11.61
N LEU A 203 13.58 -5.96 11.58
CA LEU A 203 14.98 -6.34 11.75
C LEU A 203 15.26 -6.88 13.16
N ASN A 204 14.52 -6.45 14.17
CA ASN A 204 14.66 -6.94 15.54
C ASN A 204 13.93 -8.24 15.82
N HIS A 205 12.86 -8.55 15.11
CA HIS A 205 12.07 -9.76 15.32
C HIS A 205 12.59 -10.97 14.53
N PHE A 206 12.89 -10.82 13.25
CA PHE A 206 13.25 -11.92 12.36
C PHE A 206 14.77 -12.19 12.38
N LYS A 207 15.22 -13.02 13.33
CA LYS A 207 16.66 -13.24 13.61
C LYS A 207 17.23 -14.55 13.07
N THR A 208 16.40 -15.53 12.72
CA THR A 208 16.86 -16.81 12.18
C THR A 208 16.76 -16.83 10.65
N PRO A 209 17.52 -17.70 9.95
CA PRO A 209 17.42 -17.83 8.50
C PRO A 209 15.99 -18.04 8.00
N ASP A 210 15.24 -18.95 8.63
CA ASP A 210 13.87 -19.26 8.24
C ASP A 210 12.93 -18.08 8.52
N ALA A 211 13.11 -17.39 9.65
CA ALA A 211 12.32 -16.21 9.99
C ALA A 211 12.58 -15.07 9.00
N GLN A 212 13.82 -14.81 8.64
CA GLN A 212 14.16 -13.79 7.65
C GLN A 212 13.58 -14.11 6.27
N GLN A 213 13.65 -15.37 5.85
CA GLN A 213 13.00 -15.81 4.61
C GLN A 213 11.47 -15.66 4.69
N HIS A 214 10.88 -15.96 5.83
CA HIS A 214 9.45 -15.77 6.06
C HIS A 214 9.05 -14.29 5.97
N ALA A 215 9.86 -13.36 6.50
CA ALA A 215 9.63 -11.92 6.36
C ALA A 215 9.64 -11.47 4.87
N LEU A 216 10.56 -11.99 4.05
CA LEU A 216 10.54 -11.73 2.61
C LEU A 216 9.24 -12.22 1.96
N ASN A 217 8.76 -13.40 2.35
CA ASN A 217 7.50 -13.96 1.84
C ASN A 217 6.28 -13.11 2.27
N ILE A 218 6.28 -12.58 3.50
CA ILE A 218 5.23 -11.67 3.99
C ILE A 218 5.21 -10.38 3.16
N LEU A 219 6.36 -9.76 2.95
CA LEU A 219 6.43 -8.55 2.13
C LEU A 219 6.03 -8.84 0.68
N ARG A 220 6.45 -9.98 0.12
CA ARG A 220 6.03 -10.42 -1.21
C ARG A 220 4.52 -10.60 -1.30
N PHE A 221 3.89 -11.26 -0.34
CA PHE A 221 2.43 -11.39 -0.27
C PHE A 221 1.73 -10.03 -0.34
N LYS A 222 2.24 -9.03 0.38
CA LYS A 222 1.66 -7.67 0.31
C LYS A 222 1.87 -7.00 -1.04
N LEU A 223 3.00 -7.21 -1.69
CA LEU A 223 3.26 -6.72 -3.04
C LEU A 223 2.30 -7.36 -4.05
N ASP A 224 2.05 -8.66 -3.93
CA ASP A 224 1.12 -9.40 -4.78
C ASP A 224 -0.34 -8.89 -4.60
N ILE A 225 -0.74 -8.51 -3.38
CA ILE A 225 -2.04 -7.85 -3.13
C ILE A 225 -2.17 -6.55 -3.93
N LEU A 226 -1.15 -5.68 -3.88
CA LEU A 226 -1.16 -4.42 -4.60
C LEU A 226 -1.18 -4.61 -6.11
N TRP A 227 -0.48 -5.63 -6.60
CA TRP A 227 -0.46 -6.01 -8.01
C TRP A 227 -1.82 -6.53 -8.47
N SER A 228 -2.41 -7.49 -7.74
CA SER A 228 -3.70 -8.10 -8.07
C SER A 228 -4.86 -7.09 -8.09
N MET A 229 -4.79 -6.06 -7.24
CA MET A 229 -5.77 -4.95 -7.33
C MET A 229 -5.71 -4.27 -8.69
N LEU A 230 -4.51 -4.02 -9.22
CA LEU A 230 -4.35 -3.36 -10.52
C LEU A 230 -4.69 -4.30 -11.69
N ASP A 231 -4.40 -5.60 -11.58
CA ASP A 231 -4.87 -6.61 -12.55
C ASP A 231 -6.42 -6.58 -12.68
N ALA A 232 -7.11 -6.52 -11.54
CA ALA A 232 -8.57 -6.43 -11.52
C ALA A 232 -9.09 -5.14 -12.18
N ILE A 233 -8.44 -4.01 -11.89
CA ILE A 233 -8.79 -2.70 -12.45
C ILE A 233 -8.49 -2.67 -13.96
N GLU A 234 -7.31 -3.12 -14.38
CA GLU A 234 -6.93 -3.17 -15.79
C GLU A 234 -7.89 -4.02 -16.64
N LYS A 235 -8.29 -5.17 -16.09
CA LYS A 235 -9.26 -6.04 -16.76
C LYS A 235 -10.65 -5.41 -16.89
N ALA A 236 -11.08 -4.63 -15.90
CA ALA A 236 -12.40 -4.00 -15.91
C ALA A 236 -12.44 -2.71 -16.74
N TYR A 237 -11.30 -2.01 -16.83
CA TYR A 237 -11.15 -0.77 -17.60
C TYR A 237 -10.05 -0.93 -18.65
N PRO A 238 -10.28 -1.74 -19.70
CA PRO A 238 -9.27 -2.01 -20.72
C PRO A 238 -8.93 -0.75 -21.53
N VAL A 239 -7.84 -0.82 -22.30
CA VAL A 239 -7.39 0.23 -23.24
C VAL A 239 -8.38 0.34 -24.41
#